data_48f6891b424e355ac9fcd5fc2f40b102
#
_entry.id   48f6891b424e355ac9fcd5fc2f40b102
#
_cell.length_a   1.000
_cell.length_b   1.000
_cell.length_c   1.000
_cell.angle_alpha   90.00
_cell.angle_beta   90.00
_cell.angle_gamma   90.00
#
_symmetry.space_group_name_H-M   'P 1'
#
loop_
_entity.id
_entity.type
_entity.pdbx_description
1 polymer ?
#
loop_
_entity_poly.entity_id
_entity_poly.type
_entity_poly.pdbx_seq_one_letter_code
_entity_poly.pdbx_strand_id
1 'polypeptide(L)'
;MFLFLCLLFPLGFFIWARSNDDGALRFLPSVFLGVFVSAVFCAFKFFFLPFYYLPQDSFFRNFFHIFCEYVFAPLLAMAILCFLIERREDSFSRFENFFPLCAGFYAIYLPFRILNGRLPIPFFLLFAKPVICFSMILAASKILVALFEKRRTNIMDNSKKIFLSCALAFALLFPAVLEAAWMVGANAVLTVFLTLAYLAFAAGFSVIDK
;
A
#
# COMPACT_ATOMS: atom_id res chain seq x y z
N MET A 1 18.86 8.70 -1.49
CA MET A 1 17.38 8.72 -1.58
C MET A 1 16.83 7.61 -2.47
N PHE A 2 17.32 7.43 -3.70
CA PHE A 2 16.86 6.33 -4.58
C PHE A 2 17.08 4.95 -3.94
N LEU A 3 18.19 4.74 -3.29
CA LEU A 3 18.52 3.51 -2.55
C LEU A 3 17.53 3.24 -1.40
N PHE A 4 17.09 4.28 -0.70
CA PHE A 4 16.02 4.19 0.30
C PHE A 4 14.71 3.70 -0.30
N LEU A 5 14.33 4.23 -1.47
CA LEU A 5 13.13 3.81 -2.19
C LEU A 5 13.17 2.31 -2.57
N CYS A 6 14.33 1.83 -3.03
CA CYS A 6 14.50 0.42 -3.42
C CYS A 6 14.56 -0.53 -2.22
N LEU A 7 15.07 -0.08 -1.07
CA LEU A 7 15.29 -0.93 0.11
C LEU A 7 14.14 -0.92 1.11
N LEU A 8 13.30 0.13 1.12
CA LEU A 8 12.23 0.28 2.12
C LEU A 8 11.28 -0.94 2.14
N PHE A 9 10.81 -1.38 0.98
CA PHE A 9 9.85 -2.48 0.89
C PHE A 9 10.48 -3.84 1.21
N PRO A 10 11.65 -4.23 0.67
CA PRO A 10 12.33 -5.45 1.07
C PRO A 10 12.67 -5.50 2.57
N LEU A 11 13.25 -4.43 3.12
CA LEU A 11 13.57 -4.38 4.55
C LEU A 11 12.31 -4.42 5.42
N GLY A 12 11.28 -3.65 5.04
CA GLY A 12 10.00 -3.67 5.72
C GLY A 12 9.34 -5.04 5.70
N PHE A 13 9.45 -5.77 4.59
CA PHE A 13 8.99 -7.15 4.50
C PHE A 13 9.74 -8.06 5.48
N PHE A 14 11.07 -8.00 5.56
CA PHE A 14 11.83 -8.82 6.52
C PHE A 14 11.49 -8.52 7.97
N ILE A 15 11.31 -7.23 8.32
CA ILE A 15 10.89 -6.83 9.67
C ILE A 15 9.50 -7.37 9.97
N TRP A 16 8.56 -7.23 9.04
CA TRP A 16 7.19 -7.74 9.17
C TRP A 16 7.17 -9.27 9.32
N ALA A 17 7.93 -9.99 8.47
CA ALA A 17 7.99 -11.45 8.51
C ALA A 17 8.60 -11.96 9.81
N ARG A 18 9.59 -11.25 10.37
CA ARG A 18 10.17 -11.58 11.68
C ARG A 18 9.18 -11.38 12.84
N SER A 19 8.25 -10.42 12.71
CA SER A 19 7.23 -10.17 13.74
C SER A 19 6.10 -11.19 13.75
N ASN A 20 5.95 -11.98 12.67
CA ASN A 20 4.86 -12.94 12.48
C ASN A 20 5.29 -14.40 12.69
N ASP A 21 6.26 -14.71 13.51
CA ASP A 21 6.77 -16.05 13.93
C ASP A 21 6.89 -17.18 12.87
N ASP A 22 6.22 -17.05 11.72
CA ASP A 22 6.11 -18.08 10.66
C ASP A 22 7.31 -18.17 9.71
N GLY A 23 8.32 -17.32 9.90
CA GLY A 23 9.52 -17.30 9.06
C GLY A 23 9.33 -16.62 7.69
N ALA A 24 10.28 -15.77 7.31
CA ALA A 24 10.23 -15.01 6.06
C ALA A 24 10.13 -15.87 4.80
N LEU A 25 10.65 -17.11 4.83
CA LEU A 25 10.69 -18.00 3.67
C LEU A 25 9.31 -18.45 3.19
N ARG A 26 8.32 -18.60 4.09
CA ARG A 26 6.94 -18.97 3.74
C ARG A 26 6.29 -17.93 2.80
N PHE A 27 6.56 -16.66 3.04
CA PHE A 27 5.93 -15.56 2.31
C PHE A 27 6.71 -15.08 1.08
N LEU A 28 7.91 -15.61 0.86
CA LEU A 28 8.78 -15.23 -0.25
C LEU A 28 8.12 -15.44 -1.63
N PRO A 29 7.40 -16.55 -1.90
CA PRO A 29 6.70 -16.74 -3.16
C PRO A 29 5.67 -15.64 -3.44
N SER A 30 4.96 -15.15 -2.42
CA SER A 30 3.99 -14.06 -2.55
C SER A 30 4.67 -12.73 -2.90
N VAL A 31 5.86 -12.45 -2.34
CA VAL A 31 6.65 -11.27 -2.71
C VAL A 31 7.07 -11.36 -4.18
N PHE A 32 7.61 -12.50 -4.63
CA PHE A 32 8.01 -12.68 -6.02
C PHE A 32 6.83 -12.59 -6.98
N LEU A 33 5.67 -13.10 -6.61
CA LEU A 33 4.46 -12.94 -7.41
C LEU A 33 4.05 -11.47 -7.51
N GLY A 34 4.12 -10.70 -6.42
CA GLY A 34 3.90 -9.26 -6.42
C GLY A 34 4.86 -8.52 -7.36
N VAL A 35 6.15 -8.86 -7.30
CA VAL A 35 7.17 -8.33 -8.22
C VAL A 35 6.83 -8.65 -9.68
N PHE A 36 6.49 -9.90 -9.98
CA PHE A 36 6.13 -10.33 -11.32
C PHE A 36 4.91 -9.58 -11.87
N VAL A 37 3.84 -9.49 -11.09
CA VAL A 37 2.62 -8.76 -11.48
C VAL A 37 2.93 -7.27 -11.69
N SER A 38 3.77 -6.68 -10.85
CA SER A 38 4.21 -5.30 -11.02
C SER A 38 4.99 -5.10 -12.31
N ALA A 39 5.91 -6.01 -12.64
CA ALA A 39 6.68 -5.94 -13.88
C ALA A 39 5.77 -6.01 -15.11
N VAL A 40 4.79 -6.93 -15.13
CA VAL A 40 3.78 -7.05 -16.20
C VAL A 40 2.93 -5.77 -16.29
N PHE A 41 2.49 -5.24 -15.15
CA PHE A 41 1.69 -4.02 -15.09
C PHE A 41 2.47 -2.79 -15.59
N CYS A 42 3.74 -2.66 -15.21
CA CYS A 42 4.63 -1.61 -15.69
C CYS A 42 4.90 -1.72 -17.19
N ALA A 43 5.15 -2.93 -17.70
CA ALA A 43 5.32 -3.17 -19.13
C ALA A 43 4.04 -2.81 -19.90
N PHE A 44 2.88 -3.25 -19.43
CA PHE A 44 1.60 -2.90 -20.04
C PHE A 44 1.39 -1.37 -20.08
N LYS A 45 1.64 -0.69 -18.97
CA LYS A 45 1.56 0.78 -18.94
C LYS A 45 2.53 1.44 -19.91
N PHE A 46 3.76 0.97 -19.97
CA PHE A 46 4.78 1.52 -20.84
C PHE A 46 4.40 1.45 -22.32
N PHE A 47 3.81 0.34 -22.76
CA PHE A 47 3.48 0.11 -24.16
C PHE A 47 2.10 0.66 -24.58
N PHE A 48 1.11 0.64 -23.69
CA PHE A 48 -0.29 0.88 -24.05
C PHE A 48 -0.90 2.15 -23.47
N LEU A 49 -0.34 2.68 -22.37
CA LEU A 49 -0.89 3.86 -21.73
C LEU A 49 0.16 4.98 -21.68
N PRO A 50 -0.09 6.14 -22.29
CA PRO A 50 0.82 7.26 -22.18
C PRO A 50 0.91 7.72 -20.70
N PHE A 51 2.12 7.74 -20.16
CA PHE A 51 2.45 8.09 -18.78
C PHE A 51 2.27 9.56 -18.41
N TYR A 52 1.57 10.32 -19.21
CA TYR A 52 1.49 11.76 -19.09
C TYR A 52 0.32 12.19 -18.21
N TYR A 53 0.48 12.05 -16.90
CA TYR A 53 -0.34 12.83 -16.01
C TYR A 53 0.40 14.13 -15.68
N LEU A 54 -0.09 15.23 -16.21
CA LEU A 54 0.31 16.57 -15.79
C LEU A 54 -0.55 16.94 -14.57
N PRO A 55 0.06 17.38 -13.46
CA PRO A 55 -0.69 17.90 -12.32
C PRO A 55 -1.61 18.99 -12.81
N GLN A 56 -2.86 18.96 -12.36
CA GLN A 56 -3.85 19.96 -12.67
C GLN A 56 -4.07 20.84 -11.44
N ASP A 57 -4.53 22.06 -11.64
CA ASP A 57 -4.82 23.01 -10.56
C ASP A 57 -6.02 22.55 -9.70
N SER A 58 -6.73 21.50 -10.12
CA SER A 58 -7.88 20.97 -9.42
C SER A 58 -7.50 19.82 -8.47
N PHE A 59 -7.67 20.05 -7.16
CA PHE A 59 -7.48 19.04 -6.12
C PHE A 59 -8.25 17.74 -6.39
N PHE A 60 -9.56 17.84 -6.70
CA PHE A 60 -10.41 16.67 -6.90
C PHE A 60 -9.97 15.81 -8.08
N ARG A 61 -9.52 16.43 -9.17
CA ARG A 61 -9.04 15.70 -10.34
C ARG A 61 -7.74 14.96 -10.06
N ASN A 62 -6.82 15.60 -9.36
CA ASN A 62 -5.59 14.97 -8.88
C ASN A 62 -5.91 13.82 -7.93
N PHE A 63 -6.80 14.04 -6.97
CA PHE A 63 -7.22 13.01 -6.01
C PHE A 63 -7.80 11.77 -6.70
N PHE A 64 -8.78 11.92 -7.59
CA PHE A 64 -9.40 10.79 -8.28
C PHE A 64 -8.39 10.01 -9.13
N HIS A 65 -7.53 10.72 -9.86
CA HIS A 65 -6.50 10.07 -10.66
C HIS A 65 -5.54 9.27 -9.79
N ILE A 66 -5.01 9.88 -8.73
CA ILE A 66 -4.08 9.22 -7.80
C ILE A 66 -4.76 8.04 -7.11
N PHE A 67 -5.97 8.23 -6.61
CA PHE A 67 -6.71 7.18 -5.92
C PHE A 67 -6.96 5.97 -6.83
N CYS A 68 -7.50 6.18 -8.02
CA CYS A 68 -7.81 5.09 -8.94
C CYS A 68 -6.56 4.37 -9.42
N GLU A 69 -5.52 5.11 -9.81
CA GLU A 69 -4.34 4.53 -10.46
C GLU A 69 -3.33 3.94 -9.47
N TYR A 70 -3.15 4.55 -8.30
CA TYR A 70 -2.05 4.19 -7.40
C TYR A 70 -2.48 3.48 -6.13
N VAL A 71 -3.75 3.60 -5.76
CA VAL A 71 -4.29 2.99 -4.56
C VAL A 71 -5.27 1.88 -4.94
N PHE A 72 -6.38 2.25 -5.55
CA PHE A 72 -7.51 1.34 -5.74
C PHE A 72 -7.18 0.17 -6.68
N ALA A 73 -6.73 0.46 -7.91
CA ALA A 73 -6.49 -0.60 -8.90
C ALA A 73 -5.37 -1.59 -8.46
N PRO A 74 -4.18 -1.14 -7.98
CA PRO A 74 -3.16 -2.06 -7.49
C PRO A 74 -3.61 -2.89 -6.28
N LEU A 75 -4.22 -2.25 -5.28
CA LEU A 75 -4.62 -2.96 -4.06
C LEU A 75 -5.78 -3.92 -4.32
N LEU A 76 -6.72 -3.57 -5.19
CA LEU A 76 -7.79 -4.48 -5.60
C LEU A 76 -7.22 -5.71 -6.32
N ALA A 77 -6.27 -5.51 -7.24
CA ALA A 77 -5.60 -6.61 -7.92
C ALA A 77 -4.85 -7.53 -6.94
N MET A 78 -4.12 -6.94 -5.98
CA MET A 78 -3.42 -7.71 -4.95
C MET A 78 -4.39 -8.44 -4.00
N ALA A 79 -5.52 -7.83 -3.65
CA ALA A 79 -6.55 -8.47 -2.83
C ALA A 79 -7.20 -9.67 -3.54
N ILE A 80 -7.49 -9.54 -4.83
CA ILE A 80 -8.00 -10.65 -5.65
C ILE A 80 -6.99 -11.79 -5.73
N LEU A 81 -5.71 -11.47 -6.01
CA LEU A 81 -4.65 -12.47 -6.06
C LEU A 81 -4.45 -13.17 -4.72
N CYS A 82 -4.43 -12.42 -3.62
CA CYS A 82 -4.36 -12.96 -2.28
C CYS A 82 -5.50 -13.95 -2.01
N PHE A 83 -6.72 -13.55 -2.32
CA PHE A 83 -7.89 -14.41 -2.18
C PHE A 83 -7.81 -15.69 -3.01
N LEU A 84 -7.29 -15.62 -4.25
CA LEU A 84 -7.13 -16.77 -5.13
C LEU A 84 -6.05 -17.75 -4.63
N ILE A 85 -4.95 -17.24 -4.08
CA ILE A 85 -3.87 -18.06 -3.49
C ILE A 85 -4.41 -18.79 -2.25
N GLU A 86 -4.99 -18.06 -1.32
CA GLU A 86 -5.44 -18.59 -0.04
C GLU A 86 -6.66 -19.52 -0.16
N ARG A 87 -7.45 -19.38 -1.24
CA ARG A 87 -8.53 -20.34 -1.54
C ARG A 87 -8.01 -21.75 -1.83
N ARG A 88 -6.76 -21.89 -2.31
CA ARG A 88 -6.15 -23.19 -2.64
C ARG A 88 -5.52 -23.85 -1.42
N GLU A 89 -5.13 -23.08 -0.42
CA GLU A 89 -4.33 -23.59 0.70
C GLU A 89 -5.14 -24.07 1.90
N ASP A 90 -6.49 -23.99 1.89
CA ASP A 90 -7.37 -24.26 3.03
C ASP A 90 -6.90 -23.59 4.34
N SER A 91 -6.09 -22.54 4.22
CA SER A 91 -5.49 -21.86 5.36
C SER A 91 -6.54 -21.08 6.16
N PHE A 92 -6.39 -21.17 7.50
CA PHE A 92 -7.35 -20.61 8.44
C PHE A 92 -7.38 -19.09 8.48
N SER A 93 -6.32 -18.42 8.07
CA SER A 93 -6.24 -16.96 8.05
C SER A 93 -6.27 -16.43 6.61
N ARG A 94 -7.21 -15.54 6.36
CA ARG A 94 -7.35 -14.88 5.06
C ARG A 94 -6.58 -13.56 5.07
N PHE A 95 -5.99 -13.22 3.94
CA PHE A 95 -5.21 -11.98 3.72
C PHE A 95 -3.84 -11.91 4.41
N GLU A 96 -3.28 -13.01 4.91
CA GLU A 96 -1.88 -13.03 5.40
C GLU A 96 -0.88 -12.72 4.28
N ASN A 97 -1.13 -13.21 3.07
CA ASN A 97 -0.29 -12.97 1.91
C ASN A 97 -0.45 -11.57 1.29
N PHE A 98 -1.40 -10.76 1.79
CA PHE A 98 -1.68 -9.44 1.21
C PHE A 98 -0.50 -8.47 1.36
N PHE A 99 0.09 -8.39 2.55
CA PHE A 99 1.25 -7.51 2.77
C PHE A 99 2.46 -7.91 1.93
N PRO A 100 2.90 -9.19 1.89
CA PRO A 100 3.98 -9.64 1.03
C PRO A 100 3.75 -9.36 -0.46
N LEU A 101 2.55 -9.64 -0.97
CA LEU A 101 2.17 -9.33 -2.36
C LEU A 101 2.30 -7.83 -2.67
N CYS A 102 1.74 -6.97 -1.81
CA CYS A 102 1.81 -5.54 -1.97
C CYS A 102 3.24 -5.01 -1.85
N ALA A 103 4.03 -5.53 -0.90
CA ALA A 103 5.42 -5.14 -0.73
C ALA A 103 6.24 -5.44 -2.01
N GLY A 104 6.08 -6.63 -2.59
CA GLY A 104 6.70 -7.00 -3.87
C GLY A 104 6.23 -6.09 -5.02
N PHE A 105 4.92 -5.82 -5.11
CA PHE A 105 4.37 -4.95 -6.14
C PHE A 105 4.92 -3.53 -6.08
N TYR A 106 4.83 -2.88 -4.93
CA TYR A 106 5.27 -1.49 -4.78
C TYR A 106 6.78 -1.31 -4.81
N ALA A 107 7.56 -2.34 -4.49
CA ALA A 107 9.03 -2.33 -4.64
C ALA A 107 9.48 -2.05 -6.09
N ILE A 108 8.72 -2.50 -7.08
CA ILE A 108 9.00 -2.25 -8.51
C ILE A 108 8.20 -1.06 -9.04
N TYR A 109 6.92 -0.98 -8.68
CA TYR A 109 6.01 0.02 -9.24
C TYR A 109 6.38 1.45 -8.90
N LEU A 110 6.81 1.73 -7.65
CA LEU A 110 7.18 3.09 -7.25
C LEU A 110 8.46 3.60 -7.92
N PRO A 111 9.59 2.85 -7.94
CA PRO A 111 10.76 3.25 -8.70
C PRO A 111 10.48 3.48 -10.18
N PHE A 112 9.73 2.56 -10.80
CA PHE A 112 9.35 2.68 -12.20
C PHE A 112 8.56 3.98 -12.47
N ARG A 113 7.59 4.31 -11.62
CA ARG A 113 6.80 5.53 -11.75
C ARG A 113 7.65 6.80 -11.61
N ILE A 114 8.58 6.82 -10.67
CA ILE A 114 9.45 7.98 -10.43
C ILE A 114 10.39 8.19 -11.61
N LEU A 115 10.99 7.12 -12.13
CA LEU A 115 11.94 7.18 -13.24
C LEU A 115 11.27 7.58 -14.57
N ASN A 116 10.05 7.11 -14.81
CA ASN A 116 9.32 7.41 -16.04
C ASN A 116 8.44 8.67 -15.93
N GLY A 117 8.32 9.25 -14.76
CA GLY A 117 7.64 10.54 -14.57
C GLY A 117 8.46 11.69 -15.15
N ARG A 118 7.85 12.54 -15.98
CA ARG A 118 8.48 13.77 -16.52
C ARG A 118 8.52 14.94 -15.51
N LEU A 119 8.02 14.71 -14.30
CA LEU A 119 8.03 15.73 -13.27
C LEU A 119 9.44 15.84 -12.64
N PRO A 120 9.91 17.04 -12.32
CA PRO A 120 11.10 17.18 -11.48
C PRO A 120 10.86 16.38 -10.20
N ILE A 121 11.82 15.53 -9.83
CA ILE A 121 11.69 14.60 -8.71
C ILE A 121 11.72 15.40 -7.41
N PRO A 122 10.58 15.84 -6.85
CA PRO A 122 10.58 16.57 -5.59
C PRO A 122 10.84 15.60 -4.43
N PHE A 123 11.34 16.13 -3.33
CA PHE A 123 11.57 15.41 -2.08
C PHE A 123 10.38 14.55 -1.65
N PHE A 124 9.16 15.04 -1.88
CA PHE A 124 7.93 14.31 -1.58
C PHE A 124 7.85 12.94 -2.27
N LEU A 125 8.17 12.86 -3.57
CA LEU A 125 8.08 11.60 -4.32
C LEU A 125 9.14 10.59 -3.89
N LEU A 126 10.32 11.06 -3.50
CA LEU A 126 11.42 10.17 -3.10
C LEU A 126 11.35 9.70 -1.65
N PHE A 127 10.75 10.46 -0.77
CA PHE A 127 10.76 10.20 0.67
C PHE A 127 9.36 9.99 1.24
N ALA A 128 8.48 10.97 1.14
CA ALA A 128 7.16 10.91 1.76
C ALA A 128 6.28 9.83 1.12
N LYS A 129 6.25 9.76 -0.21
CA LYS A 129 5.41 8.81 -0.93
C LYS A 129 5.74 7.34 -0.65
N PRO A 130 7.01 6.87 -0.65
CA PRO A 130 7.33 5.50 -0.25
C PRO A 130 6.88 5.17 1.17
N VAL A 131 7.10 6.09 2.12
CA VAL A 131 6.67 5.91 3.52
C VAL A 131 5.15 5.84 3.63
N ILE A 132 4.42 6.70 2.91
CA ILE A 132 2.96 6.70 2.86
C ILE A 132 2.44 5.39 2.26
N CYS A 133 3.01 4.93 1.14
CA CYS A 133 2.61 3.66 0.52
C CYS A 133 2.90 2.47 1.43
N PHE A 134 4.07 2.45 2.08
CA PHE A 134 4.41 1.40 3.04
C PHE A 134 3.43 1.37 4.21
N SER A 135 3.13 2.52 4.80
CA SER A 135 2.15 2.66 5.89
C SER A 135 0.75 2.21 5.46
N MET A 136 0.35 2.56 4.24
CA MET A 136 -0.93 2.15 3.66
C MET A 136 -1.06 0.62 3.57
N ILE A 137 -0.08 -0.07 2.99
CA ILE A 137 -0.15 -1.52 2.84
C ILE A 137 -0.06 -2.23 4.19
N LEU A 138 0.71 -1.69 5.14
CA LEU A 138 0.80 -2.22 6.49
C LEU A 138 -0.54 -2.11 7.22
N ALA A 139 -1.15 -0.94 7.25
CA ALA A 139 -2.45 -0.71 7.87
C ALA A 139 -3.55 -1.55 7.20
N ALA A 140 -3.63 -1.51 5.85
CA ALA A 140 -4.63 -2.26 5.10
C ALA A 140 -4.53 -3.76 5.34
N SER A 141 -3.32 -4.34 5.34
CA SER A 141 -3.12 -5.77 5.58
C SER A 141 -3.61 -6.19 6.97
N LYS A 142 -3.23 -5.46 8.02
CA LYS A 142 -3.65 -5.75 9.39
C LYS A 142 -5.15 -5.61 9.60
N ILE A 143 -5.74 -4.55 9.04
CA ILE A 143 -7.19 -4.33 9.11
C ILE A 143 -7.94 -5.42 8.33
N LEU A 144 -7.47 -5.83 7.14
CA LEU A 144 -8.10 -6.90 6.37
C LEU A 144 -8.04 -8.24 7.11
N VAL A 145 -6.88 -8.63 7.64
CA VAL A 145 -6.75 -9.84 8.47
C VAL A 145 -7.74 -9.78 9.63
N ALA A 146 -7.76 -8.68 10.40
CA ALA A 146 -8.68 -8.53 11.52
C ALA A 146 -10.17 -8.60 11.12
N LEU A 147 -10.55 -8.03 9.96
CA LEU A 147 -11.93 -8.07 9.46
C LEU A 147 -12.36 -9.47 9.04
N PHE A 148 -11.46 -10.23 8.40
CA PHE A 148 -11.82 -11.54 7.86
C PHE A 148 -11.62 -12.68 8.85
N GLU A 149 -10.63 -12.62 9.73
CA GLU A 149 -10.41 -13.59 10.78
C GLU A 149 -11.56 -13.62 11.80
N LYS A 150 -11.96 -12.46 12.32
CA LYS A 150 -13.07 -12.34 13.30
C LYS A 150 -14.45 -12.66 12.70
N ARG A 151 -14.63 -12.61 11.40
CA ARG A 151 -15.88 -13.00 10.74
C ARG A 151 -16.17 -14.49 10.90
N ARG A 152 -15.15 -15.32 11.07
CA ARG A 152 -15.26 -16.78 11.23
C ARG A 152 -15.73 -17.18 12.63
N THR A 153 -15.41 -16.39 13.66
CA THR A 153 -15.74 -16.68 15.06
C THR A 153 -17.11 -16.17 15.52
N ASN A 154 -17.92 -15.58 14.65
CA ASN A 154 -19.28 -15.03 14.89
C ASN A 154 -19.42 -14.02 16.06
N ILE A 155 -18.32 -13.60 16.70
CA ILE A 155 -18.33 -12.83 17.95
C ILE A 155 -17.95 -11.34 17.72
N MET A 156 -17.81 -10.93 16.46
CA MET A 156 -17.40 -9.54 16.23
C MET A 156 -18.58 -8.59 16.37
N ASP A 157 -18.52 -7.74 17.39
CA ASP A 157 -19.45 -6.64 17.61
C ASP A 157 -19.57 -5.74 16.36
N ASN A 158 -20.80 -5.34 16.02
CA ASN A 158 -21.05 -4.50 14.85
C ASN A 158 -20.29 -3.17 14.91
N SER A 159 -20.12 -2.59 16.10
CA SER A 159 -19.35 -1.38 16.31
C SER A 159 -17.87 -1.53 15.90
N LYS A 160 -17.26 -2.67 16.21
CA LYS A 160 -15.87 -2.99 15.83
C LYS A 160 -15.73 -3.18 14.32
N LYS A 161 -16.74 -3.79 13.66
CA LYS A 161 -16.75 -3.93 12.19
C LYS A 161 -16.81 -2.58 11.51
N ILE A 162 -17.68 -1.69 11.97
CA ILE A 162 -17.82 -0.33 11.44
C ILE A 162 -16.51 0.42 11.64
N PHE A 163 -15.92 0.38 12.84
CA PHE A 163 -14.65 1.03 13.12
C PHE A 163 -13.53 0.55 12.18
N LEU A 164 -13.35 -0.77 12.02
CA LEU A 164 -12.32 -1.32 11.14
C LEU A 164 -12.58 -0.98 9.66
N SER A 165 -13.85 -0.95 9.24
CA SER A 165 -14.20 -0.54 7.88
C SER A 165 -13.90 0.94 7.63
N CYS A 166 -14.20 1.82 8.59
CA CYS A 166 -13.84 3.25 8.53
C CYS A 166 -12.31 3.43 8.54
N ALA A 167 -11.59 2.68 9.39
CA ALA A 167 -10.14 2.70 9.43
C ALA A 167 -9.51 2.25 8.10
N LEU A 168 -10.08 1.21 7.46
CA LEU A 168 -9.66 0.77 6.14
C LEU A 168 -9.90 1.86 5.07
N ALA A 169 -11.08 2.46 5.06
CA ALA A 169 -11.40 3.57 4.15
C ALA A 169 -10.42 4.73 4.34
N PHE A 170 -10.14 5.11 5.59
CA PHE A 170 -9.13 6.14 5.89
C PHE A 170 -7.73 5.72 5.39
N ALA A 171 -7.31 4.49 5.66
CA ALA A 171 -6.02 3.97 5.21
C ALA A 171 -5.85 4.04 3.68
N LEU A 172 -6.92 3.82 2.92
CA LEU A 172 -6.89 3.82 1.45
C LEU A 172 -7.02 5.24 0.84
N LEU A 173 -7.82 6.10 1.44
CA LEU A 173 -8.09 7.45 0.91
C LEU A 173 -6.99 8.45 1.26
N PHE A 174 -6.44 8.38 2.46
CA PHE A 174 -5.49 9.36 2.98
C PHE A 174 -4.23 9.54 2.10
N PRO A 175 -3.59 8.50 1.55
CA PRO A 175 -2.46 8.64 0.63
C PRO A 175 -2.76 9.50 -0.59
N ALA A 176 -3.94 9.30 -1.19
CA ALA A 176 -4.36 10.05 -2.37
C ALA A 176 -4.69 11.52 -2.02
N VAL A 177 -5.32 11.75 -0.86
CA VAL A 177 -5.60 13.10 -0.35
C VAL A 177 -4.30 13.87 -0.14
N LEU A 178 -3.33 13.26 0.53
CA LEU A 178 -2.07 13.93 0.87
C LEU A 178 -1.24 14.25 -0.39
N GLU A 179 -1.17 13.33 -1.34
CA GLU A 179 -0.48 13.57 -2.62
C GLU A 179 -1.19 14.61 -3.48
N ALA A 180 -2.52 14.58 -3.56
CA ALA A 180 -3.30 15.59 -4.27
C ALA A 180 -3.13 16.99 -3.65
N ALA A 181 -3.11 17.08 -2.32
CA ALA A 181 -2.85 18.33 -1.61
C ALA A 181 -1.45 18.87 -1.90
N TRP A 182 -0.46 17.98 -1.92
CA TRP A 182 0.91 18.35 -2.31
C TRP A 182 0.98 18.92 -3.72
N MET A 183 0.28 18.31 -4.68
CA MET A 183 0.27 18.78 -6.08
C MET A 183 -0.35 20.18 -6.24
N VAL A 184 -1.26 20.56 -5.36
CA VAL A 184 -1.91 21.90 -5.37
C VAL A 184 -1.14 22.94 -4.52
N GLY A 185 0.02 22.55 -3.98
CA GLY A 185 0.91 23.49 -3.25
C GLY A 185 0.78 23.45 -1.73
N ALA A 186 0.42 22.32 -1.13
CA ALA A 186 0.39 22.18 0.32
C ALA A 186 1.78 22.43 0.95
N ASN A 187 1.76 22.96 2.17
CA ASN A 187 2.98 23.26 2.93
C ASN A 187 3.80 21.99 3.20
N ALA A 188 5.10 22.05 2.92
CA ALA A 188 6.02 20.92 3.11
C ALA A 188 6.08 20.43 4.56
N VAL A 189 6.07 21.37 5.55
CA VAL A 189 6.11 21.04 6.98
C VAL A 189 4.85 20.27 7.39
N LEU A 190 3.68 20.76 6.96
CA LEU A 190 2.40 20.09 7.21
C LEU A 190 2.38 18.69 6.58
N THR A 191 2.89 18.56 5.37
CA THR A 191 2.95 17.28 4.65
C THR A 191 3.84 16.26 5.37
N VAL A 192 5.01 16.67 5.86
CA VAL A 192 5.89 15.80 6.66
C VAL A 192 5.20 15.38 7.96
N PHE A 193 4.59 16.33 8.68
CA PHE A 193 3.86 16.02 9.91
C PHE A 193 2.73 15.02 9.68
N LEU A 194 1.91 15.22 8.65
CA LEU A 194 0.82 14.31 8.28
C LEU A 194 1.34 12.92 7.85
N THR A 195 2.49 12.85 7.16
CA THR A 195 3.14 11.59 6.80
C THR A 195 3.57 10.81 8.04
N LEU A 196 4.17 11.48 9.02
CA LEU A 196 4.58 10.85 10.28
C LEU A 196 3.37 10.42 11.12
N ALA A 197 2.32 11.24 11.19
CA ALA A 197 1.08 10.88 11.86
C ALA A 197 0.41 9.66 11.22
N TYR A 198 0.44 9.57 9.90
CA TYR A 198 -0.08 8.40 9.18
C TYR A 198 0.77 7.14 9.40
N LEU A 199 2.09 7.26 9.47
CA LEU A 199 2.98 6.15 9.86
C LEU A 199 2.67 5.67 11.29
N ALA A 200 2.46 6.59 12.23
CA ALA A 200 2.06 6.25 13.59
C ALA A 200 0.70 5.55 13.66
N PHE A 201 -0.27 6.00 12.86
CA PHE A 201 -1.56 5.31 12.69
C PHE A 201 -1.37 3.86 12.21
N ALA A 202 -0.55 3.65 11.16
CA ALA A 202 -0.28 2.32 10.63
C ALA A 202 0.45 1.43 11.64
N ALA A 203 1.42 1.98 12.37
CA ALA A 203 2.14 1.28 13.43
C ALA A 203 1.20 0.88 14.59
N GLY A 204 0.21 1.72 14.93
CA GLY A 204 -0.80 1.42 15.94
C GLY A 204 -1.55 0.11 15.65
N PHE A 205 -1.92 -0.15 14.40
CA PHE A 205 -2.56 -1.42 14.02
C PHE A 205 -1.61 -2.63 14.10
N SER A 206 -0.31 -2.43 14.01
CA SER A 206 0.66 -3.54 14.17
C SER A 206 0.84 -4.00 15.62
N VAL A 207 0.46 -3.17 16.59
CA VAL A 207 0.58 -3.45 18.02
C VAL A 207 -0.70 -4.06 18.59
N ILE A 208 -1.87 -3.82 17.99
CA ILE A 208 -3.17 -4.29 18.50
C ILE A 208 -3.34 -5.81 18.40
N ASP A 209 -2.54 -6.49 17.57
CA ASP A 209 -2.61 -7.95 17.35
C ASP A 209 -1.76 -8.76 18.33
N LYS A 210 -1.18 -8.14 19.36
CA LYS A 210 -0.50 -8.83 20.48
C LYS A 210 -1.36 -8.76 21.73
#